data_e88e8652eb86aa04a4d457f76cb15418
#
_entry.id   e88e8652eb86aa04a4d457f76cb15418
#
_cell.length_a   1.000
_cell.length_b   1.000
_cell.length_c   1.000
_cell.angle_alpha   90.00
_cell.angle_beta   90.00
_cell.angle_gamma   90.00
#
_symmetry.space_group_name_H-M   'P 1'
#
loop_
_entity.id
_entity.type
_entity.pdbx_description
1 polymer ?
#
loop_
_entity_poly.entity_id
_entity_poly.type
_entity_poly.pdbx_seq_one_letter_code
_entity_poly.pdbx_strand_id
1 'polypeptide(L)'
;MFIFGFSRGSYAARRLVGLIAHCGIPQKARDIELAWQLYLKRDADSADALKIRGDFFDIPVEVLAVWDTVKTTTDDDFNDHKLPDCVVAGYHAMALDEKRKFFPVLKWTKEARVTQMWFSGVHSDVGGGYIECGLSDIALQWMIDHAYLHGLMFKASTIKQLKKDPAGMLHDSYQGTWKAFGTRVRTTAKADPVHASVKQRMQKIVAYKPNNLPKET
;
A
#
# COMPACT_ATOMS: atom_id res chain seq x y z
N MET A 1 -6.95 -6.09 14.12
CA MET A 1 -5.76 -6.65 13.41
C MET A 1 -5.07 -5.54 12.62
N PHE A 2 -3.73 -5.60 12.44
CA PHE A 2 -2.96 -4.70 11.58
C PHE A 2 -2.30 -5.50 10.47
N ILE A 3 -2.45 -5.08 9.22
CA ILE A 3 -1.91 -5.79 8.06
C ILE A 3 -1.08 -4.80 7.23
N PHE A 4 0.15 -5.21 6.90
CA PHE A 4 1.10 -4.41 6.17
C PHE A 4 1.58 -5.13 4.91
N GLY A 5 1.86 -4.39 3.85
CA GLY A 5 2.38 -4.97 2.62
C GLY A 5 3.12 -3.97 1.74
N PHE A 6 4.13 -4.44 1.02
CA PHE A 6 4.85 -3.68 0.02
C PHE A 6 4.80 -4.36 -1.35
N SER A 7 4.61 -3.58 -2.42
CA SER A 7 4.67 -4.09 -3.80
C SER A 7 3.65 -5.19 -4.07
N ARG A 8 4.09 -6.36 -4.53
CA ARG A 8 3.27 -7.58 -4.66
C ARG A 8 2.71 -8.06 -3.32
N GLY A 9 3.48 -7.86 -2.23
CA GLY A 9 3.01 -8.11 -0.86
C GLY A 9 1.85 -7.20 -0.48
N SER A 10 1.80 -5.95 -0.97
CA SER A 10 0.62 -5.08 -0.82
C SER A 10 -0.61 -5.66 -1.51
N TYR A 11 -0.43 -6.15 -2.73
CA TYR A 11 -1.51 -6.82 -3.46
C TYR A 11 -2.00 -8.06 -2.72
N ALA A 12 -1.08 -8.90 -2.22
CA ALA A 12 -1.42 -10.08 -1.41
C ALA A 12 -2.15 -9.70 -0.11
N ALA A 13 -1.69 -8.64 0.58
CA ALA A 13 -2.35 -8.12 1.79
C ALA A 13 -3.79 -7.65 1.51
N ARG A 14 -4.01 -6.93 0.41
CA ARG A 14 -5.36 -6.50 -0.02
C ARG A 14 -6.26 -7.71 -0.32
N ARG A 15 -5.72 -8.72 -1.01
CA ARG A 15 -6.45 -9.97 -1.29
C ARG A 15 -6.78 -10.76 -0.03
N LEU A 16 -5.84 -10.84 0.91
CA LEU A 16 -6.06 -11.47 2.20
C LEU A 16 -7.20 -10.78 2.97
N VAL A 17 -7.19 -9.45 2.99
CA VAL A 17 -8.27 -8.68 3.64
C VAL A 17 -9.60 -8.87 2.91
N GLY A 18 -9.62 -8.97 1.59
CA GLY A 18 -10.81 -9.31 0.81
C GLY A 18 -11.38 -10.69 1.18
N LEU A 19 -10.51 -11.68 1.37
CA LEU A 19 -10.90 -13.01 1.86
C LEU A 19 -11.47 -12.95 3.28
N ILE A 20 -10.81 -12.22 4.19
CA ILE A 20 -11.29 -12.03 5.56
C ILE A 20 -12.65 -11.33 5.59
N ALA A 21 -12.85 -10.31 4.76
CA ALA A 21 -14.12 -9.62 4.65
C ALA A 21 -15.25 -10.55 4.16
N HIS A 22 -14.92 -11.42 3.20
CA HIS A 22 -15.88 -12.34 2.61
C HIS A 22 -16.23 -13.51 3.55
N CYS A 23 -15.21 -14.19 4.07
CA CYS A 23 -15.40 -15.44 4.81
C CYS A 23 -15.23 -15.29 6.32
N GLY A 24 -14.55 -14.25 6.81
CA GLY A 24 -14.00 -14.23 8.16
C GLY A 24 -12.70 -15.03 8.28
N ILE A 25 -12.28 -15.29 9.51
CA ILE A 25 -11.09 -16.11 9.82
C ILE A 25 -11.56 -17.48 10.34
N PRO A 26 -11.15 -18.60 9.70
CA PRO A 26 -11.54 -19.92 10.13
C PRO A 26 -10.95 -20.26 11.52
N GLN A 27 -11.74 -20.88 12.39
CA GLN A 27 -11.27 -21.34 13.69
C GLN A 27 -10.22 -22.45 13.58
N LYS A 28 -10.30 -23.25 12.54
CA LYS A 28 -9.43 -24.41 12.35
C LYS A 28 -8.65 -24.29 11.06
N ALA A 29 -7.36 -24.55 11.11
CA ALA A 29 -6.48 -24.46 9.93
C ALA A 29 -6.96 -25.33 8.75
N ARG A 30 -7.60 -26.46 9.01
CA ARG A 30 -8.17 -27.33 7.96
C ARG A 30 -9.27 -26.67 7.12
N ASP A 31 -9.87 -25.60 7.62
CA ASP A 31 -10.98 -24.89 6.95
C ASP A 31 -10.49 -23.71 6.08
N ILE A 32 -9.16 -23.49 6.03
CA ILE A 32 -8.55 -22.41 5.20
C ILE A 32 -8.84 -22.65 3.72
N GLU A 33 -8.73 -23.90 3.25
CA GLU A 33 -9.01 -24.23 1.86
C GLU A 33 -10.47 -23.98 1.51
N LEU A 34 -11.40 -24.30 2.43
CA LEU A 34 -12.81 -23.99 2.26
C LEU A 34 -13.04 -22.47 2.14
N ALA A 35 -12.44 -21.66 3.02
CA ALA A 35 -12.52 -20.20 2.94
C ALA A 35 -12.02 -19.68 1.59
N TRP A 36 -10.90 -20.22 1.11
CA TRP A 36 -10.33 -19.84 -0.18
C TRP A 36 -11.27 -20.17 -1.34
N GLN A 37 -11.88 -21.35 -1.34
CA GLN A 37 -12.83 -21.76 -2.38
C GLN A 37 -14.11 -20.91 -2.39
N LEU A 38 -14.65 -20.56 -1.22
CA LEU A 38 -15.80 -19.68 -1.09
C LEU A 38 -15.48 -18.26 -1.61
N TYR A 39 -14.31 -17.74 -1.26
CA TYR A 39 -13.84 -16.44 -1.73
C TYR A 39 -13.65 -16.41 -3.25
N LEU A 40 -13.06 -17.45 -3.85
CA LEU A 40 -12.89 -17.56 -5.29
C LEU A 40 -14.24 -17.62 -6.04
N LYS A 41 -15.20 -18.35 -5.49
CA LYS A 41 -16.55 -18.48 -6.06
C LYS A 41 -17.46 -17.30 -5.75
N ARG A 42 -17.03 -16.40 -4.84
CA ARG A 42 -17.84 -15.30 -4.30
C ARG A 42 -19.17 -15.81 -3.69
N ASP A 43 -19.11 -16.96 -3.06
CA ASP A 43 -20.26 -17.60 -2.40
C ASP A 43 -20.47 -16.99 -1.02
N ALA A 44 -21.19 -15.86 -0.99
CA ALA A 44 -21.48 -15.13 0.23
C ALA A 44 -22.44 -15.89 1.16
N ASP A 45 -23.43 -16.57 0.61
CA ASP A 45 -24.45 -17.28 1.39
C ASP A 45 -23.83 -18.42 2.22
N SER A 46 -22.95 -19.22 1.59
CA SER A 46 -22.22 -20.28 2.30
C SER A 46 -21.22 -19.72 3.31
N ALA A 47 -20.54 -18.60 3.00
CA ALA A 47 -19.63 -17.94 3.91
C ALA A 47 -20.36 -17.41 5.15
N ASP A 48 -21.49 -16.75 4.98
CA ASP A 48 -22.32 -16.22 6.07
C ASP A 48 -22.89 -17.35 6.95
N ALA A 49 -23.33 -18.46 6.34
CA ALA A 49 -23.78 -19.62 7.11
C ALA A 49 -22.68 -20.19 8.04
N LEU A 50 -21.40 -20.19 7.58
CA LEU A 50 -20.26 -20.63 8.40
C LEU A 50 -19.97 -19.66 9.55
N LYS A 51 -20.11 -18.35 9.32
CA LYS A 51 -19.98 -17.32 10.37
C LYS A 51 -21.09 -17.47 11.43
N ILE A 52 -22.35 -17.64 11.01
CA ILE A 52 -23.49 -17.82 11.90
C ILE A 52 -23.33 -19.06 12.78
N ARG A 53 -22.77 -20.15 12.25
CA ARG A 53 -22.46 -21.36 13.04
C ARG A 53 -21.27 -21.19 13.98
N GLY A 54 -20.52 -20.08 13.87
CA GLY A 54 -19.33 -19.83 14.65
C GLY A 54 -18.09 -20.63 14.20
N ASP A 55 -18.10 -21.19 12.99
CA ASP A 55 -16.94 -21.87 12.43
C ASP A 55 -15.88 -20.87 11.90
N PHE A 56 -16.31 -19.62 11.62
CA PHE A 56 -15.48 -18.50 11.18
C PHE A 56 -15.75 -17.27 12.03
N PHE A 57 -14.70 -16.48 12.29
CA PHE A 57 -14.79 -15.26 13.07
C PHE A 57 -14.78 -14.03 12.17
N ASP A 58 -15.72 -13.13 12.37
CA ASP A 58 -15.61 -11.77 11.87
C ASP A 58 -14.65 -10.97 12.75
N ILE A 59 -13.52 -10.57 12.19
CA ILE A 59 -12.51 -9.79 12.91
C ILE A 59 -12.25 -8.49 12.15
N PRO A 60 -12.37 -7.33 12.82
CA PRO A 60 -12.05 -6.06 12.19
C PRO A 60 -10.54 -5.97 11.90
N VAL A 61 -10.22 -5.47 10.73
CA VAL A 61 -8.87 -5.06 10.36
C VAL A 61 -8.75 -3.58 10.71
N GLU A 62 -8.06 -3.28 11.79
CA GLU A 62 -7.89 -1.91 12.28
C GLU A 62 -7.16 -1.03 11.27
N VAL A 63 -6.08 -1.56 10.70
CA VAL A 63 -5.31 -0.87 9.67
C VAL A 63 -4.87 -1.83 8.58
N LEU A 64 -5.12 -1.46 7.34
CA LEU A 64 -4.46 -2.01 6.16
C LEU A 64 -3.53 -0.95 5.57
N ALA A 65 -2.22 -1.08 5.81
CA ALA A 65 -1.20 -0.14 5.39
C ALA A 65 -0.31 -0.73 4.31
N VAL A 66 -0.28 -0.09 3.14
CA VAL A 66 0.42 -0.63 1.98
C VAL A 66 1.37 0.40 1.36
N TRP A 67 2.52 -0.10 0.89
CA TRP A 67 3.47 0.70 0.13
C TRP A 67 3.43 0.27 -1.32
N ASP A 68 3.17 1.24 -2.17
CA ASP A 68 3.31 1.21 -3.61
C ASP A 68 2.79 -0.09 -4.26
N THR A 69 1.51 -0.36 -4.04
CA THR A 69 0.84 -1.57 -4.53
C THR A 69 0.95 -1.68 -6.04
N VAL A 70 1.50 -2.78 -6.53
CA VAL A 70 1.53 -3.11 -7.96
C VAL A 70 0.79 -4.43 -8.20
N LYS A 71 -0.01 -4.45 -9.28
CA LYS A 71 -0.75 -5.65 -9.67
C LYS A 71 0.21 -6.64 -10.34
N THR A 72 0.11 -7.91 -9.97
CA THR A 72 1.00 -8.97 -10.47
C THR A 72 0.30 -10.04 -11.31
N THR A 73 -1.03 -10.01 -11.35
CA THR A 73 -1.83 -10.99 -12.07
C THR A 73 -2.61 -10.30 -13.18
N THR A 74 -2.89 -11.04 -14.25
CA THR A 74 -3.77 -10.61 -15.34
C THR A 74 -5.25 -10.82 -15.02
N ASP A 75 -5.56 -11.45 -13.87
CA ASP A 75 -6.93 -11.67 -13.43
C ASP A 75 -7.61 -10.35 -13.07
N ASP A 76 -8.53 -9.93 -13.92
CA ASP A 76 -9.35 -8.73 -13.71
C ASP A 76 -10.52 -8.96 -12.73
N ASP A 77 -10.80 -10.23 -12.39
CA ASP A 77 -11.96 -10.62 -11.57
C ASP A 77 -11.90 -10.15 -10.11
N PHE A 78 -10.72 -9.73 -9.65
CA PHE A 78 -10.53 -9.21 -8.29
C PHE A 78 -10.14 -7.74 -8.33
N ASN A 79 -11.09 -6.91 -8.69
CA ASN A 79 -10.90 -5.48 -8.79
C ASN A 79 -11.02 -4.85 -7.38
N ASP A 80 -9.98 -5.05 -6.55
CA ASP A 80 -9.89 -4.56 -5.16
C ASP A 80 -9.65 -3.03 -5.10
N HIS A 81 -10.47 -2.28 -5.85
CA HIS A 81 -10.40 -0.81 -5.82
C HIS A 81 -11.09 -0.21 -4.60
N LYS A 82 -11.95 -0.97 -3.91
CA LYS A 82 -12.60 -0.53 -2.68
C LYS A 82 -11.90 -1.10 -1.47
N LEU A 83 -11.88 -0.33 -0.38
CA LEU A 83 -11.45 -0.84 0.92
C LEU A 83 -12.58 -1.73 1.47
N PRO A 84 -12.33 -3.00 1.84
CA PRO A 84 -13.36 -3.86 2.43
C PRO A 84 -13.97 -3.28 3.71
N ASP A 85 -15.26 -3.55 3.96
CA ASP A 85 -15.99 -2.97 5.09
C ASP A 85 -15.47 -3.38 6.45
N CYS A 86 -14.80 -4.53 6.56
CA CYS A 86 -14.13 -4.98 7.78
C CYS A 86 -12.87 -4.15 8.14
N VAL A 87 -12.42 -3.23 7.26
CA VAL A 87 -11.24 -2.38 7.48
C VAL A 87 -11.67 -1.03 8.03
N VAL A 88 -11.11 -0.65 9.18
CA VAL A 88 -11.35 0.65 9.80
C VAL A 88 -10.64 1.77 9.04
N ALA A 89 -9.34 1.58 8.71
CA ALA A 89 -8.57 2.56 7.96
C ALA A 89 -7.58 1.93 6.97
N GLY A 90 -7.49 2.51 5.78
CA GLY A 90 -6.55 2.13 4.72
C GLY A 90 -5.53 3.24 4.43
N TYR A 91 -4.24 2.90 4.47
CA TYR A 91 -3.15 3.84 4.20
C TYR A 91 -2.29 3.34 3.05
N HIS A 92 -2.01 4.20 2.08
CA HIS A 92 -1.21 3.86 0.90
C HIS A 92 -0.14 4.91 0.62
N ALA A 93 1.12 4.57 0.85
CA ALA A 93 2.26 5.36 0.44
C ALA A 93 2.65 5.01 -1.00
N MET A 94 2.65 5.99 -1.90
CA MET A 94 2.86 5.79 -3.34
C MET A 94 4.12 6.48 -3.82
N ALA A 95 4.89 5.81 -4.70
CA ALA A 95 6.12 6.33 -5.29
C ALA A 95 5.82 7.25 -6.47
N LEU A 96 6.24 8.52 -6.39
CA LEU A 96 5.99 9.53 -7.42
C LEU A 96 6.89 9.32 -8.65
N ASP A 97 8.14 8.90 -8.43
CA ASP A 97 9.19 8.90 -9.46
C ASP A 97 9.37 7.53 -10.14
N GLU A 98 8.54 6.52 -9.80
CA GLU A 98 8.60 5.22 -10.47
C GLU A 98 8.14 5.33 -11.92
N LYS A 99 9.00 4.91 -12.85
CA LYS A 99 8.78 5.04 -14.29
C LYS A 99 8.77 3.72 -15.07
N ARG A 100 9.00 2.57 -14.42
CA ARG A 100 8.93 1.26 -15.10
C ARG A 100 7.49 0.99 -15.55
N LYS A 101 7.34 0.64 -16.85
CA LYS A 101 6.03 0.45 -17.48
C LYS A 101 5.14 -0.58 -16.76
N PHE A 102 5.75 -1.66 -16.24
CA PHE A 102 5.03 -2.74 -15.57
C PHE A 102 4.83 -2.52 -14.06
N PHE A 103 5.07 -1.30 -13.57
CA PHE A 103 4.83 -0.93 -12.17
C PHE A 103 3.74 0.14 -12.02
N PRO A 104 2.57 -0.01 -12.67
CA PRO A 104 1.46 0.89 -12.42
C PRO A 104 0.99 0.73 -10.98
N VAL A 105 0.83 1.85 -10.27
CA VAL A 105 0.30 1.81 -8.92
C VAL A 105 -1.20 1.50 -8.94
N LEU A 106 -1.61 0.55 -8.10
CA LEU A 106 -3.01 0.17 -7.92
C LEU A 106 -3.62 0.96 -6.74
N LYS A 107 -4.27 2.08 -7.06
CA LYS A 107 -4.93 2.92 -6.03
C LYS A 107 -6.26 2.31 -5.57
N TRP A 108 -6.67 2.65 -4.34
CA TRP A 108 -8.05 2.50 -3.91
C TRP A 108 -8.92 3.64 -4.46
N THR A 109 -10.21 3.38 -4.55
CA THR A 109 -11.23 4.41 -4.75
C THR A 109 -11.19 5.39 -3.58
N LYS A 110 -11.40 6.66 -3.86
CA LYS A 110 -11.41 7.70 -2.83
C LYS A 110 -12.63 7.54 -1.92
N GLU A 111 -12.40 7.32 -0.64
CA GLU A 111 -13.42 7.27 0.41
C GLU A 111 -12.84 7.75 1.74
N ALA A 112 -13.71 8.05 2.73
CA ALA A 112 -13.29 8.68 3.99
C ALA A 112 -12.28 7.84 4.81
N ARG A 113 -12.35 6.50 4.72
CA ARG A 113 -11.46 5.58 5.43
C ARG A 113 -10.10 5.37 4.74
N VAL A 114 -9.90 5.96 3.55
CA VAL A 114 -8.70 5.74 2.73
C VAL A 114 -7.87 7.01 2.64
N THR A 115 -6.61 6.92 3.06
CA THR A 115 -5.61 7.96 2.87
C THR A 115 -4.49 7.44 1.96
N GLN A 116 -4.35 8.05 0.80
CA GLN A 116 -3.33 7.73 -0.19
C GLN A 116 -2.43 8.94 -0.40
N MET A 117 -1.10 8.77 -0.29
CA MET A 117 -0.14 9.86 -0.25
C MET A 117 1.02 9.60 -1.22
N TRP A 118 1.38 10.58 -2.02
CA TRP A 118 2.54 10.51 -2.90
C TRP A 118 3.81 10.98 -2.20
N PHE A 119 4.88 10.19 -2.33
CA PHE A 119 6.22 10.46 -1.81
C PHE A 119 7.24 10.55 -2.93
N SER A 120 8.30 11.36 -2.73
CA SER A 120 9.46 11.36 -3.63
C SER A 120 10.14 10.00 -3.62
N GLY A 121 10.60 9.57 -4.78
CA GLY A 121 11.37 8.36 -4.95
C GLY A 121 10.69 7.33 -5.85
N VAL A 122 11.47 6.35 -6.27
CA VAL A 122 11.00 5.19 -7.01
C VAL A 122 10.43 4.13 -6.05
N HIS A 123 9.94 3.04 -6.57
CA HIS A 123 9.27 1.95 -5.86
C HIS A 123 9.90 1.58 -4.50
N SER A 124 11.20 1.27 -4.52
CA SER A 124 11.92 0.88 -3.29
C SER A 124 12.47 2.06 -2.49
N ASP A 125 12.50 3.29 -3.03
CA ASP A 125 12.73 4.50 -2.23
C ASP A 125 11.54 4.79 -1.31
N VAL A 126 10.34 4.36 -1.67
CA VAL A 126 9.14 4.52 -0.85
C VAL A 126 8.87 3.29 0.00
N GLY A 127 9.01 2.10 -0.55
CA GLY A 127 8.70 0.84 0.14
C GLY A 127 9.85 0.22 0.91
N GLY A 128 11.06 0.77 0.78
CA GLY A 128 12.27 0.21 1.38
C GLY A 128 12.96 -0.82 0.49
N GLY A 129 14.19 -1.18 0.86
CA GLY A 129 14.99 -2.19 0.17
C GLY A 129 16.35 -1.71 -0.30
N TYR A 130 16.60 -0.40 -0.36
CA TYR A 130 17.93 0.16 -0.59
C TYR A 130 18.67 0.38 0.75
N ILE A 131 19.99 0.46 0.68
CA ILE A 131 20.84 0.77 1.84
C ILE A 131 20.61 2.24 2.24
N GLU A 132 20.48 3.12 1.26
CA GLU A 132 20.18 4.54 1.43
C GLU A 132 18.69 4.72 1.72
N CYS A 133 18.35 4.74 3.01
CA CYS A 133 16.96 4.69 3.48
C CYS A 133 16.34 6.08 3.72
N GLY A 134 17.01 7.18 3.38
CA GLY A 134 16.52 8.53 3.71
C GLY A 134 15.10 8.82 3.23
N LEU A 135 14.72 8.38 2.03
CA LEU A 135 13.38 8.55 1.47
C LEU A 135 12.39 7.52 2.02
N SER A 136 12.78 6.25 2.12
CA SER A 136 11.89 5.20 2.63
C SER A 136 11.56 5.39 4.11
N ASP A 137 12.48 5.91 4.91
CA ASP A 137 12.25 6.21 6.31
C ASP A 137 11.22 7.33 6.53
N ILE A 138 11.04 8.23 5.56
CA ILE A 138 9.96 9.23 5.58
C ILE A 138 8.60 8.53 5.40
N ALA A 139 8.47 7.67 4.41
CA ALA A 139 7.23 6.92 4.17
C ALA A 139 6.93 5.96 5.34
N LEU A 140 7.96 5.32 5.90
CA LEU A 140 7.83 4.46 7.07
C LEU A 140 7.37 5.25 8.30
N GLN A 141 7.94 6.43 8.57
CA GLN A 141 7.48 7.28 9.68
C GLN A 141 6.01 7.65 9.52
N TRP A 142 5.59 8.04 8.33
CA TRP A 142 4.20 8.36 8.03
C TRP A 142 3.27 7.19 8.33
N MET A 143 3.66 5.96 7.97
CA MET A 143 2.88 4.74 8.29
C MET A 143 2.87 4.43 9.78
N ILE A 144 3.99 4.62 10.48
CA ILE A 144 4.09 4.46 11.94
C ILE A 144 3.13 5.42 12.65
N ASP A 145 3.13 6.70 12.24
CA ASP A 145 2.28 7.71 12.85
C ASP A 145 0.79 7.34 12.72
N HIS A 146 0.37 6.87 11.52
CA HIS A 146 -1.00 6.45 11.29
C HIS A 146 -1.36 5.16 12.05
N ALA A 147 -0.50 4.16 12.04
CA ALA A 147 -0.74 2.93 12.81
C ALA A 147 -0.78 3.17 14.32
N TYR A 148 0.02 4.12 14.82
CA TYR A 148 0.00 4.54 16.22
C TYR A 148 -1.34 5.17 16.61
N LEU A 149 -1.94 6.02 15.75
CA LEU A 149 -3.27 6.59 15.97
C LEU A 149 -4.37 5.53 16.13
N HIS A 150 -4.14 4.34 15.57
CA HIS A 150 -5.03 3.18 15.70
C HIS A 150 -4.60 2.21 16.82
N GLY A 151 -3.68 2.63 17.69
CA GLY A 151 -3.29 1.86 18.88
C GLY A 151 -2.15 0.87 18.69
N LEU A 152 -1.47 0.84 17.52
CA LEU A 152 -0.28 0.01 17.36
C LEU A 152 0.93 0.67 18.06
N MET A 153 1.50 -0.03 19.03
CA MET A 153 2.62 0.48 19.82
C MET A 153 3.96 0.14 19.18
N PHE A 154 4.87 1.09 19.17
CA PHE A 154 6.22 0.94 18.65
C PHE A 154 7.27 1.24 19.73
N LYS A 155 8.42 0.57 19.67
CA LYS A 155 9.55 0.88 20.54
C LYS A 155 10.17 2.22 20.14
N ALA A 156 10.19 3.18 21.04
CA ALA A 156 10.73 4.53 20.79
C ALA A 156 12.21 4.50 20.33
N SER A 157 13.00 3.53 20.81
CA SER A 157 14.38 3.33 20.37
C SER A 157 14.49 2.98 18.89
N THR A 158 13.55 2.21 18.35
CA THR A 158 13.51 1.84 16.93
C THR A 158 13.12 3.04 16.06
N ILE A 159 12.12 3.83 16.48
CA ILE A 159 11.70 5.04 15.75
C ILE A 159 12.84 6.06 15.66
N LYS A 160 13.63 6.20 16.72
CA LYS A 160 14.81 7.10 16.74
C LYS A 160 15.92 6.72 15.75
N GLN A 161 15.94 5.48 15.26
CA GLN A 161 16.92 5.02 14.27
C GLN A 161 16.58 5.43 12.83
N LEU A 162 15.37 5.93 12.57
CA LEU A 162 14.97 6.37 11.24
C LEU A 162 15.82 7.58 10.80
N LYS A 163 16.39 7.47 9.59
CA LYS A 163 17.29 8.47 8.99
C LYS A 163 16.55 9.30 7.92
N LYS A 164 15.43 9.90 8.29
CA LYS A 164 14.57 10.66 7.37
C LYS A 164 15.32 11.81 6.71
N ASP A 165 15.49 11.78 5.40
CA ASP A 165 16.10 12.86 4.64
C ASP A 165 15.37 13.10 3.31
N PRO A 166 14.65 14.23 3.15
CA PRO A 166 14.03 14.60 1.89
C PRO A 166 15.03 14.81 0.74
N ALA A 167 16.30 15.12 1.06
CA ALA A 167 17.39 15.25 0.09
C ALA A 167 18.15 13.95 -0.13
N GLY A 168 17.78 12.87 0.55
CA GLY A 168 18.42 11.56 0.42
C GLY A 168 18.47 11.06 -1.01
N MET A 169 19.27 10.03 -1.27
CA MET A 169 19.46 9.47 -2.60
C MET A 169 18.12 9.07 -3.24
N LEU A 170 17.88 9.51 -4.46
CA LEU A 170 16.80 9.03 -5.32
C LEU A 170 17.41 8.09 -6.34
N HIS A 171 17.00 6.83 -6.27
CA HIS A 171 17.55 5.79 -7.14
C HIS A 171 16.92 5.83 -8.54
N ASP A 172 17.59 5.24 -9.52
CA ASP A 172 17.01 4.95 -10.82
C ASP A 172 16.65 3.47 -10.91
N SER A 173 15.35 3.17 -10.80
CA SER A 173 14.82 1.81 -10.94
C SER A 173 14.76 1.31 -12.38
N TYR A 174 14.91 2.21 -13.37
CA TYR A 174 14.85 1.90 -14.80
C TYR A 174 16.25 1.58 -15.35
N GLN A 175 16.87 0.52 -14.83
CA GLN A 175 18.22 0.07 -15.22
C GLN A 175 18.23 -1.42 -15.62
N GLY A 176 19.31 -1.85 -16.24
CA GLY A 176 19.51 -3.25 -16.64
C GLY A 176 18.41 -3.74 -17.59
N THR A 177 17.86 -4.90 -17.31
CA THR A 177 16.81 -5.54 -18.13
C THR A 177 15.52 -4.72 -18.24
N TRP A 178 15.24 -3.82 -17.27
CA TRP A 178 14.06 -2.97 -17.30
C TRP A 178 14.05 -1.99 -18.47
N LYS A 179 15.23 -1.62 -19.02
CA LYS A 179 15.33 -0.74 -20.19
C LYS A 179 14.66 -1.32 -21.44
N ALA A 180 14.55 -2.65 -21.52
CA ALA A 180 13.90 -3.33 -22.65
C ALA A 180 12.36 -3.19 -22.65
N PHE A 181 11.75 -2.83 -21.51
CA PHE A 181 10.30 -2.85 -21.34
C PHE A 181 9.61 -1.49 -21.46
N GLY A 182 10.38 -0.43 -21.63
CA GLY A 182 9.88 0.94 -21.76
C GLY A 182 9.47 1.59 -20.45
N THR A 183 9.14 2.89 -20.54
CA THR A 183 8.77 3.72 -19.39
C THR A 183 7.31 4.15 -19.44
N ARG A 184 6.74 4.41 -18.28
CA ARG A 184 5.44 5.05 -18.11
C ARG A 184 5.49 5.95 -16.88
N VAL A 185 5.37 7.24 -17.09
CA VAL A 185 5.24 8.20 -15.99
C VAL A 185 3.92 7.98 -15.27
N ARG A 186 3.96 7.95 -13.95
CA ARG A 186 2.76 7.81 -13.12
C ARG A 186 1.90 9.06 -13.20
N THR A 187 0.60 8.86 -13.27
CA THR A 187 -0.37 9.95 -13.36
C THR A 187 -0.93 10.23 -11.96
N THR A 188 -0.81 11.47 -11.51
CA THR A 188 -1.49 11.98 -10.34
C THR A 188 -2.79 12.67 -10.72
N ALA A 189 -3.82 12.56 -9.90
CA ALA A 189 -5.03 13.35 -10.05
C ALA A 189 -4.87 14.72 -9.39
N LYS A 190 -5.64 15.72 -9.83
CA LYS A 190 -5.57 17.12 -9.34
C LYS A 190 -5.68 17.25 -7.82
N ALA A 191 -6.44 16.38 -7.16
CA ALA A 191 -6.67 16.38 -5.72
C ALA A 191 -5.90 15.28 -4.97
N ASP A 192 -4.92 14.63 -5.61
CA ASP A 192 -4.12 13.63 -4.93
C ASP A 192 -3.18 14.31 -3.92
N PRO A 193 -3.16 13.89 -2.65
CA PRO A 193 -2.28 14.49 -1.67
C PRO A 193 -0.81 14.08 -1.90
N VAL A 194 0.07 15.05 -1.72
CA VAL A 194 1.52 14.89 -1.83
C VAL A 194 2.14 15.20 -0.48
N HIS A 195 3.00 14.32 0.00
CA HIS A 195 3.66 14.49 1.29
C HIS A 195 4.59 15.72 1.28
N ALA A 196 4.66 16.42 2.41
CA ALA A 196 5.45 17.66 2.55
C ALA A 196 6.93 17.49 2.18
N SER A 197 7.49 16.27 2.36
CA SER A 197 8.86 15.95 1.97
C SER A 197 9.16 16.15 0.48
N VAL A 198 8.14 16.04 -0.38
CA VAL A 198 8.31 16.31 -1.84
C VAL A 198 8.64 17.77 -2.07
N LYS A 199 7.88 18.70 -1.45
CA LYS A 199 8.17 20.15 -1.52
C LYS A 199 9.52 20.48 -0.89
N GLN A 200 9.86 19.87 0.24
CA GLN A 200 11.17 20.03 0.88
C GLN A 200 12.31 19.57 -0.03
N ARG A 201 12.13 18.44 -0.72
CA ARG A 201 13.11 17.95 -1.70
C ARG A 201 13.29 18.94 -2.85
N MET A 202 12.22 19.46 -3.42
CA MET A 202 12.26 20.46 -4.50
C MET A 202 13.00 21.73 -4.07
N GLN A 203 12.87 22.15 -2.82
CA GLN A 203 13.59 23.31 -2.26
C GLN A 203 15.08 23.02 -2.08
N LYS A 204 15.45 21.82 -1.61
CA LYS A 204 16.84 21.43 -1.33
C LYS A 204 17.61 21.03 -2.59
N ILE A 205 16.93 20.46 -3.59
CA ILE A 205 17.53 19.92 -4.80
C ILE A 205 16.89 20.61 -6.00
N VAL A 206 17.50 21.70 -6.49
CA VAL A 206 16.96 22.56 -7.57
C VAL A 206 16.69 21.77 -8.86
N ALA A 207 17.47 20.71 -9.13
CA ALA A 207 17.30 19.83 -10.27
C ALA A 207 16.08 18.89 -10.17
N TYR A 208 15.54 18.67 -8.95
CA TYR A 208 14.38 17.80 -8.74
C TYR A 208 13.09 18.54 -9.07
N LYS A 209 12.54 18.27 -10.24
CA LYS A 209 11.31 18.90 -10.77
C LYS A 209 10.41 17.80 -11.34
N PRO A 210 9.66 17.07 -10.51
CA PRO A 210 8.75 16.04 -11.01
C PRO A 210 7.65 16.67 -11.87
N ASN A 211 7.47 16.14 -13.06
CA ASN A 211 6.51 16.67 -14.05
C ASN A 211 5.09 16.12 -13.89
N ASN A 212 4.91 15.23 -12.94
CA ASN A 212 3.65 14.53 -12.64
C ASN A 212 3.04 14.93 -11.29
N LEU A 213 3.43 16.07 -10.73
CA LEU A 213 2.77 16.61 -9.54
C LEU A 213 1.31 16.95 -9.84
N PRO A 214 0.40 16.77 -8.86
CA PRO A 214 -0.96 17.27 -8.95
C PRO A 214 -0.94 18.76 -9.25
N LYS A 215 -1.69 19.18 -10.27
CA LYS A 215 -1.81 20.60 -10.59
C LYS A 215 -2.55 21.28 -9.46
N GLU A 216 -1.95 22.33 -8.89
CA GLU A 216 -2.61 23.21 -7.93
C GLU A 216 -3.84 23.86 -8.59
N THR A 217 -4.91 23.99 -7.85
CA THR A 217 -6.15 24.67 -8.28
C THR A 217 -5.96 26.17 -8.23
#